data_515ee93803a749e16e1675656216ecf6
#
_entry.id   515ee93803a749e16e1675656216ecf6
#
_cell.length_a   1.000
_cell.length_b   1.000
_cell.length_c   1.000
_cell.angle_alpha   90.00
_cell.angle_beta   90.00
_cell.angle_gamma   90.00
#
_symmetry.space_group_name_H-M   'P 1'
#
loop_
_entity.id
_entity.type
_entity.pdbx_description
1 polymer ?
#
loop_
_entity_poly.entity_id
_entity_poly.type
_entity_poly.pdbx_seq_one_letter_code
_entity_poly.pdbx_strand_id
1 'polypeptide(L)'
;MKQVRFRDPAGAVRTGEWHGDAVSFAGDRYDLDEVDVLPPTDPEKIVCIGRNYADHAAETDSEVPDRPLLFLKPPNAVAGHGDTIVPPAGKDRIDYEAELAVVIGEQSRHVPAAEAMDVVAGFTCLNDVSNRDDQRREQNWVRGKAFDGAAPMGPVLASPDEVPEDATIELRVDGRVRQEGVRADMVFSVPELIAEITAYVTLEPGDVIATGTPAGVGPLEDGDHVAIE
;
A
#
# COMPACT_ATOMS: atom_id res chain seq x y z
N MET A 1 7.06 -14.53 9.41
CA MET A 1 5.80 -15.28 9.21
C MET A 1 4.83 -14.39 8.46
N LYS A 2 4.37 -14.81 7.29
CA LYS A 2 3.42 -14.05 6.48
C LYS A 2 2.01 -14.23 7.06
N GLN A 3 1.53 -13.25 7.80
CA GLN A 3 0.18 -13.27 8.38
C GLN A 3 -0.85 -12.89 7.32
N VAL A 4 -2.03 -13.50 7.39
CA VAL A 4 -3.18 -13.17 6.55
C VAL A 4 -4.42 -12.98 7.41
N ARG A 5 -5.21 -11.98 7.08
CA ARG A 5 -6.53 -11.75 7.66
C ARG A 5 -7.59 -12.28 6.71
N PHE A 6 -8.49 -13.10 7.19
CA PHE A 6 -9.51 -13.71 6.33
C PHE A 6 -10.81 -13.97 7.10
N ARG A 7 -11.91 -14.11 6.37
CA ARG A 7 -13.19 -14.57 6.91
C ARG A 7 -13.33 -16.06 6.60
N ASP A 8 -13.48 -16.86 7.64
CA ASP A 8 -13.68 -18.30 7.53
C ASP A 8 -15.08 -18.67 6.99
N PRO A 9 -15.33 -19.92 6.58
CA PRO A 9 -16.65 -20.36 6.10
C PRO A 9 -17.80 -20.18 7.10
N ALA A 10 -17.48 -20.03 8.40
CA ALA A 10 -18.47 -19.73 9.42
C ALA A 10 -18.76 -18.23 9.57
N GLY A 11 -18.10 -17.37 8.78
CA GLY A 11 -18.25 -15.92 8.79
C GLY A 11 -17.41 -15.18 9.82
N ALA A 12 -16.52 -15.88 10.56
CA ALA A 12 -15.68 -15.25 11.57
C ALA A 12 -14.38 -14.75 10.96
N VAL A 13 -13.97 -13.53 11.35
CA VAL A 13 -12.67 -12.98 10.96
C VAL A 13 -11.55 -13.65 11.76
N ARG A 14 -10.54 -14.12 11.06
CA ARG A 14 -9.36 -14.79 11.59
C ARG A 14 -8.09 -14.11 11.14
N THR A 15 -7.04 -14.24 11.94
CA THR A 15 -5.66 -13.97 11.53
C THR A 15 -4.92 -15.30 11.56
N GLY A 16 -4.46 -15.72 10.41
CA GLY A 16 -3.79 -17.01 10.20
C GLY A 16 -2.48 -16.85 9.45
N GLU A 17 -2.01 -17.93 8.87
CA GLU A 17 -0.77 -18.01 8.11
C GLU A 17 -1.06 -18.23 6.63
N TRP A 18 -0.36 -17.46 5.77
CA TRP A 18 -0.46 -17.52 4.32
C TRP A 18 0.48 -18.58 3.73
N HIS A 19 -0.03 -19.41 2.82
CA HIS A 19 0.74 -20.47 2.15
C HIS A 19 0.76 -20.37 0.63
N GLY A 20 0.33 -19.23 0.08
CA GLY A 20 0.26 -18.97 -1.37
C GLY A 20 -1.07 -19.40 -1.98
N ASP A 21 -1.42 -20.66 -1.90
CA ASP A 21 -2.68 -21.26 -2.42
C ASP A 21 -3.74 -21.54 -1.34
N ALA A 22 -3.38 -21.35 -0.07
CA ALA A 22 -4.25 -21.62 1.07
C ALA A 22 -3.89 -20.74 2.27
N VAL A 23 -4.78 -20.73 3.27
CA VAL A 23 -4.53 -20.14 4.59
C VAL A 23 -4.70 -21.19 5.69
N SER A 24 -4.03 -20.99 6.83
CA SER A 24 -4.21 -21.86 7.99
C SER A 24 -4.47 -21.08 9.26
N PHE A 25 -5.30 -21.64 10.14
CA PHE A 25 -5.62 -21.08 11.45
C PHE A 25 -5.96 -22.20 12.44
N ALA A 26 -5.35 -22.20 13.63
CA ALA A 26 -5.61 -23.13 14.73
C ALA A 26 -5.49 -24.62 14.36
N GLY A 27 -4.69 -24.96 13.35
CA GLY A 27 -4.48 -26.33 12.85
C GLY A 27 -5.38 -26.72 11.68
N ASP A 28 -6.37 -25.92 11.34
CA ASP A 28 -7.18 -26.07 10.12
C ASP A 28 -6.52 -25.38 8.94
N ARG A 29 -6.73 -25.93 7.73
CA ARG A 29 -6.29 -25.35 6.45
C ARG A 29 -7.51 -25.14 5.57
N TYR A 30 -7.56 -23.98 4.89
CA TYR A 30 -8.62 -23.59 3.98
C TYR A 30 -8.02 -23.25 2.63
N ASP A 31 -8.61 -23.71 1.55
CA ASP A 31 -8.27 -23.25 0.21
C ASP A 31 -8.80 -21.81 0.01
N LEU A 32 -8.18 -21.02 -0.90
CA LEU A 32 -8.54 -19.61 -1.05
C LEU A 32 -9.98 -19.38 -1.54
N ASP A 33 -10.58 -20.35 -2.22
CA ASP A 33 -11.98 -20.31 -2.66
C ASP A 33 -13.00 -20.62 -1.55
N GLU A 34 -12.54 -21.09 -0.38
CA GLU A 34 -13.38 -21.34 0.79
C GLU A 34 -13.45 -20.13 1.75
N VAL A 35 -12.62 -19.09 1.54
CA VAL A 35 -12.47 -17.96 2.45
C VAL A 35 -12.50 -16.63 1.71
N ASP A 36 -12.89 -15.55 2.41
CA ASP A 36 -12.69 -14.20 1.92
C ASP A 36 -11.39 -13.64 2.49
N VAL A 37 -10.37 -13.43 1.64
CA VAL A 37 -9.13 -12.78 2.05
C VAL A 37 -9.39 -11.28 2.27
N LEU A 38 -9.11 -10.80 3.46
CA LEU A 38 -9.36 -9.43 3.86
C LEU A 38 -8.07 -8.59 3.76
N PRO A 39 -8.17 -7.25 3.68
CA PRO A 39 -7.02 -6.38 3.87
C PRO A 39 -6.30 -6.72 5.17
N PRO A 40 -4.95 -6.63 5.23
CA PRO A 40 -4.18 -7.00 6.42
C PRO A 40 -4.56 -6.22 7.67
N THR A 41 -5.09 -5.02 7.51
CA THR A 41 -5.54 -4.13 8.58
C THR A 41 -6.78 -3.34 8.14
N ASP A 42 -7.48 -2.71 9.10
CA ASP A 42 -8.56 -1.74 8.90
C ASP A 42 -8.06 -0.37 9.36
N PRO A 43 -7.32 0.39 8.55
CA PRO A 43 -6.71 1.65 8.97
C PRO A 43 -7.76 2.74 9.21
N GLU A 44 -7.53 3.60 10.20
CA GLU A 44 -8.30 4.85 10.35
C GLU A 44 -7.89 5.88 9.30
N LYS A 45 -6.65 5.78 8.81
CA LYS A 45 -6.07 6.59 7.74
C LYS A 45 -4.92 5.89 7.04
N ILE A 46 -4.72 6.25 5.77
CA ILE A 46 -3.53 5.90 5.01
C ILE A 46 -2.78 7.20 4.74
N VAL A 47 -1.56 7.33 5.25
CA VAL A 47 -0.67 8.46 4.95
C VAL A 47 0.19 8.06 3.76
N CYS A 48 0.09 8.81 2.66
CA CYS A 48 0.78 8.49 1.43
C CYS A 48 1.90 9.50 1.16
N ILE A 49 2.97 9.00 0.52
CA ILE A 49 4.17 9.76 0.20
C ILE A 49 4.29 9.93 -1.30
N GLY A 50 4.24 11.17 -1.77
CA GLY A 50 4.50 11.47 -3.17
C GLY A 50 5.99 11.60 -3.48
N ARG A 51 6.42 11.07 -4.65
CA ARG A 51 7.76 11.26 -5.22
C ARG A 51 8.90 10.76 -4.35
N ASN A 52 8.77 9.59 -3.80
CA ASN A 52 9.78 8.98 -2.92
C ASN A 52 10.79 8.09 -3.67
N TYR A 53 10.73 8.06 -5.00
CA TYR A 53 11.74 7.43 -5.87
C TYR A 53 12.21 8.45 -6.90
N ALA A 54 13.53 8.61 -7.02
CA ALA A 54 14.12 9.63 -7.90
C ALA A 54 13.74 9.43 -9.37
N ASP A 55 13.73 8.17 -9.84
CA ASP A 55 13.39 7.84 -11.22
C ASP A 55 11.91 8.12 -11.53
N HIS A 56 11.01 7.89 -10.58
CA HIS A 56 9.60 8.26 -10.71
C HIS A 56 9.42 9.79 -10.75
N ALA A 57 10.16 10.54 -9.94
CA ALA A 57 10.13 12.01 -10.01
C ALA A 57 10.59 12.51 -11.39
N ALA A 58 11.66 11.93 -11.94
CA ALA A 58 12.16 12.24 -13.28
C ALA A 58 11.15 11.88 -14.39
N GLU A 59 10.48 10.71 -14.30
CA GLU A 59 9.44 10.27 -15.25
C GLU A 59 8.27 11.26 -15.34
N THR A 60 7.92 11.89 -14.22
CA THR A 60 6.81 12.85 -14.12
C THR A 60 7.25 14.31 -14.30
N ASP A 61 8.47 14.55 -14.78
CA ASP A 61 9.08 15.89 -14.95
C ASP A 61 8.96 16.74 -13.67
N SER A 62 9.21 16.10 -12.54
CA SER A 62 9.09 16.69 -11.20
C SER A 62 10.43 16.64 -10.47
N GLU A 63 10.66 17.63 -9.61
CA GLU A 63 11.82 17.62 -8.73
C GLU A 63 11.57 16.65 -7.54
N VAL A 64 12.64 16.05 -7.07
CA VAL A 64 12.63 15.32 -5.79
C VAL A 64 12.45 16.35 -4.68
N PRO A 65 11.44 16.21 -3.81
CA PRO A 65 11.18 17.21 -2.78
C PRO A 65 12.25 17.18 -1.67
N ASP A 66 12.51 18.32 -1.04
CA ASP A 66 13.45 18.45 0.09
C ASP A 66 12.91 17.78 1.38
N ARG A 67 11.62 17.46 1.42
CA ARG A 67 10.93 16.76 2.51
C ARG A 67 9.79 15.92 1.95
N PRO A 68 9.35 14.85 2.66
CA PRO A 68 8.25 14.01 2.21
C PRO A 68 6.98 14.81 1.87
N LEU A 69 6.45 14.61 0.66
CA LEU A 69 5.19 15.19 0.23
C LEU A 69 4.05 14.29 0.75
N LEU A 70 3.29 14.78 1.73
CA LEU A 70 2.24 14.03 2.39
C LEU A 70 0.86 14.29 1.77
N PHE A 71 0.10 13.23 1.56
CA PHE A 71 -1.34 13.27 1.30
C PHE A 71 -2.05 12.10 2.02
N LEU A 72 -3.37 12.09 2.00
CA LEU A 72 -4.14 11.09 2.74
C LEU A 72 -5.11 10.35 1.84
N LYS A 73 -5.27 9.05 2.09
CA LYS A 73 -6.42 8.26 1.65
C LYS A 73 -7.26 7.88 2.88
N PRO A 74 -8.58 8.10 2.82
CA PRO A 74 -9.50 7.71 3.91
C PRO A 74 -9.78 6.20 3.87
N PRO A 75 -10.40 5.63 4.93
CA PRO A 75 -10.70 4.20 5.02
C PRO A 75 -11.53 3.60 3.87
N ASN A 76 -12.41 4.39 3.25
CA ASN A 76 -13.18 3.95 2.10
C ASN A 76 -12.34 3.66 0.84
N ALA A 77 -11.10 4.14 0.81
CA ALA A 77 -10.17 3.83 -0.26
C ALA A 77 -9.61 2.40 -0.19
N VAL A 78 -9.72 1.73 0.97
CA VAL A 78 -9.21 0.37 1.15
C VAL A 78 -10.00 -0.63 0.31
N ALA A 79 -9.27 -1.51 -0.36
CA ALA A 79 -9.77 -2.73 -0.98
C ALA A 79 -8.83 -3.90 -0.67
N GLY A 80 -9.31 -5.13 -0.80
CA GLY A 80 -8.57 -6.34 -0.49
C GLY A 80 -7.96 -7.03 -1.69
N HIS A 81 -7.31 -8.16 -1.43
CA HIS A 81 -6.79 -9.05 -2.45
C HIS A 81 -7.95 -9.64 -3.27
N GLY A 82 -7.85 -9.55 -4.60
CA GLY A 82 -8.87 -10.06 -5.53
C GLY A 82 -10.08 -9.15 -5.74
N ASP A 83 -10.16 -8.02 -5.05
CA ASP A 83 -11.24 -7.05 -5.24
C ASP A 83 -11.18 -6.39 -6.61
N THR A 84 -12.35 -6.10 -7.17
CA THR A 84 -12.47 -5.30 -8.39
C THR A 84 -12.57 -3.82 -8.06
N ILE A 85 -11.68 -3.03 -8.62
CA ILE A 85 -11.68 -1.58 -8.46
C ILE A 85 -12.55 -0.95 -9.54
N VAL A 86 -13.51 -0.13 -9.12
CA VAL A 86 -14.40 0.61 -10.02
C VAL A 86 -14.05 2.08 -9.97
N PRO A 87 -13.32 2.59 -10.98
CA PRO A 87 -12.95 4.00 -11.02
C PRO A 87 -14.17 4.93 -11.14
N PRO A 88 -14.05 6.20 -10.72
CA PRO A 88 -15.10 7.19 -10.91
C PRO A 88 -15.49 7.33 -12.39
N ALA A 89 -16.79 7.39 -12.67
CA ALA A 89 -17.31 7.45 -14.04
C ALA A 89 -16.83 8.69 -14.81
N GLY A 90 -16.58 8.53 -16.12
CA GLY A 90 -16.19 9.62 -17.01
C GLY A 90 -14.77 10.13 -16.79
N LYS A 91 -13.87 9.27 -16.34
CA LYS A 91 -12.44 9.53 -16.23
C LYS A 91 -11.68 8.78 -17.32
N ASP A 92 -10.72 9.47 -17.94
CA ASP A 92 -9.98 8.95 -19.07
C ASP A 92 -8.64 8.33 -18.65
N ARG A 93 -8.10 8.73 -17.46
CA ARG A 93 -6.79 8.30 -17.03
C ARG A 93 -6.76 7.85 -15.56
N ILE A 94 -6.78 6.54 -15.37
CA ILE A 94 -6.57 5.89 -14.07
C ILE A 94 -5.24 5.15 -14.14
N ASP A 95 -4.29 5.48 -13.28
CA ASP A 95 -2.96 4.84 -13.27
C ASP A 95 -2.82 3.92 -12.06
N TYR A 96 -2.01 2.85 -12.22
CA TYR A 96 -1.51 2.02 -11.13
C TYR A 96 -0.24 2.64 -10.54
N GLU A 97 -0.01 2.41 -9.25
CA GLU A 97 1.20 2.79 -8.51
C GLU A 97 1.51 1.73 -7.45
N ALA A 98 2.46 0.82 -7.74
CA ALA A 98 2.90 -0.18 -6.75
C ALA A 98 3.68 0.48 -5.63
N GLU A 99 3.31 0.19 -4.39
CA GLU A 99 3.96 0.72 -3.21
C GLU A 99 4.19 -0.34 -2.14
N LEU A 100 5.34 -0.29 -1.50
CA LEU A 100 5.52 -0.92 -0.20
C LEU A 100 4.70 -0.13 0.82
N ALA A 101 3.87 -0.80 1.60
CA ALA A 101 3.10 -0.17 2.65
C ALA A 101 3.57 -0.64 4.03
N VAL A 102 3.72 0.31 4.95
CA VAL A 102 4.07 0.07 6.36
C VAL A 102 2.79 0.06 7.18
N VAL A 103 2.57 -0.99 7.96
CA VAL A 103 1.46 -1.07 8.92
C VAL A 103 1.99 -0.74 10.31
N ILE A 104 1.35 0.18 10.99
CA ILE A 104 1.72 0.64 12.34
C ILE A 104 1.19 -0.34 13.39
N GLY A 105 2.02 -0.70 14.35
CA GLY A 105 1.72 -1.67 15.42
C GLY A 105 1.26 -1.05 16.72
N GLU A 106 1.66 0.19 17.00
CA GLU A 106 1.31 0.88 18.24
C GLU A 106 1.10 2.38 18.03
N GLN A 107 0.31 3.02 18.92
CA GLN A 107 0.07 4.45 18.84
C GLN A 107 1.38 5.23 18.88
N SER A 108 1.60 6.07 17.87
CA SER A 108 2.89 6.70 17.62
C SER A 108 2.76 8.21 17.41
N ARG A 109 3.53 8.97 18.19
CA ARG A 109 3.60 10.43 18.10
C ARG A 109 5.01 10.91 18.49
N HIS A 110 5.62 11.77 17.68
CA HIS A 110 6.99 12.28 17.88
C HIS A 110 8.05 11.18 17.99
N VAL A 111 7.94 10.14 17.15
CA VAL A 111 8.88 9.02 17.13
C VAL A 111 10.18 9.43 16.43
N PRO A 112 11.35 9.34 17.08
CA PRO A 112 12.61 9.59 16.40
C PRO A 112 12.93 8.48 15.39
N ALA A 113 13.63 8.80 14.29
CA ALA A 113 13.95 7.83 13.24
C ALA A 113 14.68 6.58 13.77
N ALA A 114 15.51 6.73 14.80
CA ALA A 114 16.25 5.61 15.41
C ALA A 114 15.33 4.58 16.11
N GLU A 115 14.12 4.96 16.49
CA GLU A 115 13.13 4.12 17.19
C GLU A 115 11.94 3.78 16.27
N ALA A 116 11.96 4.26 15.01
CA ALA A 116 10.81 4.17 14.12
C ALA A 116 10.41 2.72 13.78
N MET A 117 11.36 1.81 13.69
CA MET A 117 11.07 0.42 13.38
C MET A 117 10.43 -0.34 14.52
N ASP A 118 10.54 0.14 15.76
CA ASP A 118 9.93 -0.49 16.94
C ASP A 118 8.39 -0.37 16.91
N VAL A 119 7.85 0.63 16.20
CA VAL A 119 6.40 0.88 16.09
C VAL A 119 5.77 0.21 14.85
N VAL A 120 6.55 -0.49 14.03
CA VAL A 120 6.10 -1.16 12.80
C VAL A 120 5.59 -2.57 13.10
N ALA A 121 4.32 -2.84 12.78
CA ALA A 121 3.76 -4.19 12.83
C ALA A 121 4.27 -5.07 11.68
N GLY A 122 4.46 -4.49 10.49
CA GLY A 122 4.92 -5.20 9.31
C GLY A 122 4.72 -4.40 8.03
N PHE A 123 4.92 -5.10 6.92
CA PHE A 123 4.81 -4.56 5.57
C PHE A 123 3.79 -5.32 4.75
N THR A 124 3.21 -4.64 3.76
CA THR A 124 2.30 -5.24 2.78
C THR A 124 2.47 -4.54 1.42
N CYS A 125 1.97 -5.17 0.36
CA CYS A 125 1.84 -4.50 -0.94
C CYS A 125 0.61 -3.60 -0.96
N LEU A 126 0.69 -2.47 -1.66
CA LEU A 126 -0.41 -1.54 -1.86
C LEU A 126 -0.35 -0.99 -3.29
N ASN A 127 -1.52 -0.74 -3.88
CA ASN A 127 -1.63 0.00 -5.14
C ASN A 127 -2.26 1.38 -4.86
N ASP A 128 -1.50 2.46 -5.01
CA ASP A 128 -2.03 3.83 -4.90
C ASP A 128 -2.72 4.24 -6.21
N VAL A 129 -3.89 3.63 -6.48
CA VAL A 129 -4.66 3.89 -7.71
C VAL A 129 -5.00 5.37 -7.83
N SER A 130 -4.66 5.94 -8.98
CA SER A 130 -4.60 7.38 -9.19
C SER A 130 -5.47 7.83 -10.37
N ASN A 131 -6.51 8.64 -10.09
CA ASN A 131 -7.26 9.34 -11.12
C ASN A 131 -6.50 10.62 -11.48
N ARG A 132 -5.75 10.58 -12.58
CA ARG A 132 -4.89 11.67 -13.03
C ARG A 132 -5.66 12.90 -13.53
N ASP A 133 -6.88 12.71 -14.04
CA ASP A 133 -7.70 13.81 -14.52
C ASP A 133 -8.03 14.82 -13.44
N ASP A 134 -8.37 14.33 -12.25
CA ASP A 134 -8.66 15.17 -11.10
C ASP A 134 -7.40 15.54 -10.32
N GLN A 135 -6.43 14.65 -10.21
CA GLN A 135 -5.17 14.95 -9.52
C GLN A 135 -4.46 16.18 -10.11
N ARG A 136 -4.51 16.38 -11.45
CA ARG A 136 -3.91 17.52 -12.13
C ARG A 136 -4.66 18.83 -11.89
N ARG A 137 -5.92 18.78 -11.46
CA ARG A 137 -6.81 19.93 -11.26
C ARG A 137 -6.92 20.37 -9.81
N GLU A 138 -6.69 19.45 -8.87
CA GLU A 138 -6.87 19.67 -7.44
C GLU A 138 -5.54 19.81 -6.71
N GLN A 139 -5.45 20.77 -5.81
CA GLN A 139 -4.26 20.95 -4.97
C GLN A 139 -4.12 19.88 -3.88
N ASN A 140 -5.24 19.36 -3.36
CA ASN A 140 -5.28 18.40 -2.26
C ASN A 140 -5.55 16.96 -2.70
N TRP A 141 -5.73 16.69 -3.99
CA TRP A 141 -5.84 15.39 -4.65
C TRP A 141 -7.00 14.48 -4.17
N VAL A 142 -8.01 15.02 -3.50
CA VAL A 142 -9.08 14.18 -2.92
C VAL A 142 -9.76 13.31 -3.98
N ARG A 143 -10.24 13.90 -5.10
CA ARG A 143 -10.86 13.13 -6.19
C ARG A 143 -9.86 12.31 -6.98
N GLY A 144 -8.58 12.70 -6.95
CA GLY A 144 -7.49 11.98 -7.60
C GLY A 144 -7.06 10.71 -6.88
N LYS A 145 -7.15 10.70 -5.54
CA LYS A 145 -6.48 9.69 -4.69
C LYS A 145 -7.39 9.03 -3.65
N ALA A 146 -8.55 9.61 -3.30
CA ALA A 146 -9.36 9.19 -2.16
C ALA A 146 -10.75 8.62 -2.56
N PHE A 147 -10.92 8.17 -3.80
CA PHE A 147 -12.14 7.51 -4.21
C PHE A 147 -12.23 6.08 -3.66
N ASP A 148 -13.42 5.50 -3.64
CA ASP A 148 -13.67 4.17 -3.08
C ASP A 148 -12.82 3.10 -3.77
N GLY A 149 -12.12 2.28 -2.99
CA GLY A 149 -11.26 1.22 -3.49
C GLY A 149 -9.93 1.68 -4.11
N ALA A 150 -9.53 2.95 -3.97
CA ALA A 150 -8.30 3.50 -4.57
C ALA A 150 -6.99 3.02 -3.89
N ALA A 151 -7.06 2.16 -2.88
CA ALA A 151 -5.91 1.59 -2.16
C ALA A 151 -6.08 0.09 -1.91
N PRO A 152 -6.11 -0.74 -2.98
CA PRO A 152 -6.02 -2.19 -2.78
C PRO A 152 -4.74 -2.55 -2.06
N MET A 153 -4.82 -3.37 -1.00
CA MET A 153 -3.65 -3.80 -0.24
C MET A 153 -3.77 -5.24 0.26
N GLY A 154 -2.64 -5.87 0.44
CA GLY A 154 -2.54 -7.25 0.93
C GLY A 154 -1.79 -8.17 -0.03
N PRO A 155 -2.03 -9.50 0.03
CA PRO A 155 -2.92 -10.20 0.97
C PRO A 155 -2.31 -10.37 2.36
N VAL A 156 -1.01 -10.18 2.53
CA VAL A 156 -0.28 -10.55 3.75
C VAL A 156 0.29 -9.34 4.48
N LEU A 157 0.48 -9.50 5.77
CA LEU A 157 1.35 -8.69 6.59
C LEU A 157 2.64 -9.49 6.83
N ALA A 158 3.73 -9.06 6.22
CA ALA A 158 5.06 -9.61 6.43
C ALA A 158 5.75 -8.91 7.60
N SER A 159 6.42 -9.67 8.48
CA SER A 159 7.17 -9.07 9.59
C SER A 159 8.35 -8.23 9.07
N PRO A 160 8.85 -7.26 9.85
CA PRO A 160 9.97 -6.41 9.41
C PRO A 160 11.22 -7.20 8.99
N ASP A 161 11.48 -8.35 9.64
CA ASP A 161 12.63 -9.22 9.32
C ASP A 161 12.51 -9.91 7.95
N GLU A 162 11.29 -10.00 7.40
CA GLU A 162 11.02 -10.64 6.10
C GLU A 162 11.13 -9.65 4.93
N VAL A 163 11.27 -8.35 5.19
CA VAL A 163 11.36 -7.30 4.17
C VAL A 163 12.66 -6.50 4.39
N PRO A 164 13.82 -7.05 3.97
CA PRO A 164 15.11 -6.38 4.11
C PRO A 164 15.22 -5.14 3.21
N GLU A 165 16.28 -4.34 3.36
CA GLU A 165 16.49 -3.10 2.58
C GLU A 165 16.64 -3.37 1.08
N ASP A 166 17.12 -4.53 0.68
CA ASP A 166 17.25 -4.97 -0.71
C ASP A 166 15.99 -5.70 -1.24
N ALA A 167 14.88 -5.70 -0.48
CA ALA A 167 13.61 -6.21 -0.96
C ALA A 167 13.16 -5.43 -2.21
N THR A 168 12.62 -6.18 -3.17
CA THR A 168 12.08 -5.61 -4.41
C THR A 168 10.56 -5.52 -4.34
N ILE A 169 10.01 -4.56 -5.06
CA ILE A 169 8.59 -4.49 -5.38
C ILE A 169 8.41 -4.55 -6.89
N GLU A 170 7.50 -5.37 -7.36
CA GLU A 170 7.20 -5.51 -8.78
C GLU A 170 5.69 -5.42 -9.00
N LEU A 171 5.27 -4.69 -10.07
CA LEU A 171 3.89 -4.67 -10.53
C LEU A 171 3.78 -5.22 -11.94
N ARG A 172 2.79 -6.10 -12.12
CA ARG A 172 2.41 -6.65 -13.41
C ARG A 172 0.98 -6.24 -13.78
N VAL A 173 0.78 -5.90 -15.05
CA VAL A 173 -0.54 -5.78 -15.66
C VAL A 173 -0.65 -6.90 -16.70
N ASP A 174 -1.66 -7.77 -16.58
CA ASP A 174 -1.86 -8.95 -17.42
C ASP A 174 -0.60 -9.83 -17.58
N GLY A 175 0.09 -10.03 -16.44
CA GLY A 175 1.32 -10.82 -16.36
C GLY A 175 2.58 -10.14 -16.92
N ARG A 176 2.48 -8.90 -17.41
CA ARG A 176 3.64 -8.15 -17.94
C ARG A 176 4.15 -7.19 -16.89
N VAL A 177 5.44 -7.27 -16.56
CA VAL A 177 6.09 -6.32 -15.64
C VAL A 177 5.96 -4.89 -16.18
N ARG A 178 5.51 -4.00 -15.33
CA ARG A 178 5.33 -2.57 -15.59
C ARG A 178 6.17 -1.70 -14.67
N GLN A 179 6.26 -2.08 -13.41
CA GLN A 179 7.09 -1.40 -12.43
C GLN A 179 8.00 -2.42 -11.72
N GLU A 180 9.20 -1.99 -11.41
CA GLU A 180 10.16 -2.70 -10.58
C GLU A 180 10.95 -1.66 -9.78
N GLY A 181 11.13 -1.90 -8.49
CA GLY A 181 11.88 -1.01 -7.61
C GLY A 181 12.46 -1.75 -6.42
N VAL A 182 13.44 -1.14 -5.78
CA VAL A 182 14.08 -1.67 -4.58
C VAL A 182 13.76 -0.76 -3.40
N ARG A 183 13.51 -1.33 -2.22
CA ARG A 183 13.23 -0.56 -1.01
C ARG A 183 14.35 0.44 -0.69
N ALA A 184 15.61 0.06 -0.89
CA ALA A 184 16.78 0.92 -0.63
C ALA A 184 16.87 2.15 -1.56
N ASP A 185 16.13 2.17 -2.70
CA ASP A 185 16.13 3.29 -3.66
C ASP A 185 15.15 4.41 -3.27
N MET A 186 14.43 4.26 -2.14
CA MET A 186 13.59 5.32 -1.59
C MET A 186 14.43 6.53 -1.21
N VAL A 187 13.98 7.72 -1.62
CA VAL A 187 14.62 9.01 -1.27
C VAL A 187 14.58 9.25 0.23
N PHE A 188 13.43 9.02 0.85
CA PHE A 188 13.24 9.03 2.30
C PHE A 188 12.97 7.61 2.77
N SER A 189 13.82 7.09 3.63
CA SER A 189 13.70 5.76 4.22
C SER A 189 12.46 5.64 5.11
N VAL A 190 11.99 4.41 5.36
CA VAL A 190 10.85 4.15 6.25
C VAL A 190 11.01 4.81 7.63
N PRO A 191 12.18 4.75 8.31
CA PRO A 191 12.39 5.46 9.56
C PRO A 191 12.24 6.99 9.45
N GLU A 192 12.73 7.60 8.38
CA GLU A 192 12.59 9.05 8.15
C GLU A 192 11.13 9.43 7.90
N LEU A 193 10.38 8.61 7.15
CA LEU A 193 8.96 8.82 6.91
C LEU A 193 8.15 8.77 8.21
N ILE A 194 8.37 7.78 9.06
CA ILE A 194 7.69 7.65 10.36
C ILE A 194 8.00 8.85 11.25
N ALA A 195 9.27 9.25 11.32
CA ALA A 195 9.68 10.41 12.11
C ALA A 195 9.02 11.71 11.62
N GLU A 196 9.02 11.96 10.30
CA GLU A 196 8.39 13.14 9.70
C GLU A 196 6.87 13.13 9.93
N ILE A 197 6.19 12.02 9.65
CA ILE A 197 4.73 11.92 9.82
C ILE A 197 4.34 12.12 11.28
N THR A 198 4.99 11.42 12.20
CA THR A 198 4.66 11.48 13.63
C THR A 198 5.00 12.81 14.29
N ALA A 199 5.80 13.67 13.64
CA ALA A 199 5.98 15.05 14.07
C ALA A 199 4.68 15.88 13.98
N TYR A 200 3.74 15.53 13.09
CA TYR A 200 2.50 16.27 12.84
C TYR A 200 1.24 15.49 13.13
N VAL A 201 1.23 14.18 12.86
CA VAL A 201 0.06 13.31 12.91
C VAL A 201 0.30 12.17 13.89
N THR A 202 -0.65 11.89 14.77
CA THR A 202 -0.64 10.65 15.57
C THR A 202 -1.03 9.51 14.65
N LEU A 203 -0.21 8.45 14.60
CA LEU A 203 -0.55 7.19 13.97
C LEU A 203 -1.12 6.23 15.01
N GLU A 204 -2.18 5.54 14.64
CA GLU A 204 -2.83 4.53 15.48
C GLU A 204 -2.45 3.11 15.02
N PRO A 205 -2.56 2.10 15.91
CA PRO A 205 -2.37 0.72 15.50
C PRO A 205 -3.27 0.36 14.32
N GLY A 206 -2.68 -0.19 13.26
CA GLY A 206 -3.39 -0.52 12.03
C GLY A 206 -3.38 0.57 10.97
N ASP A 207 -2.98 1.81 11.28
CA ASP A 207 -2.76 2.83 10.25
C ASP A 207 -1.66 2.41 9.28
N VAL A 208 -1.74 2.94 8.07
CA VAL A 208 -0.85 2.57 6.96
C VAL A 208 -0.08 3.78 6.46
N ILE A 209 1.21 3.57 6.14
CA ILE A 209 2.02 4.50 5.37
C ILE A 209 2.28 3.87 4.01
N ALA A 210 1.79 4.48 2.94
CA ALA A 210 2.11 4.14 1.56
C ALA A 210 3.37 4.93 1.17
N THR A 211 4.48 4.21 0.87
CA THR A 211 5.83 4.79 0.90
C THR A 211 6.30 5.44 -0.40
N GLY A 212 5.44 5.49 -1.40
CA GLY A 212 5.76 5.97 -2.74
C GLY A 212 6.02 4.83 -3.74
N THR A 213 5.88 5.16 -5.01
CA THR A 213 5.98 4.21 -6.13
C THR A 213 7.26 4.41 -6.94
N PRO A 214 7.88 3.33 -7.48
CA PRO A 214 8.98 3.43 -8.43
C PRO A 214 8.50 3.90 -9.81
N ALA A 215 9.42 4.15 -10.75
CA ALA A 215 9.11 4.48 -12.13
C ALA A 215 8.32 3.35 -12.84
N GLY A 216 7.67 3.69 -13.97
CA GLY A 216 6.87 2.78 -14.77
C GLY A 216 5.38 2.87 -14.54
N VAL A 217 4.89 3.96 -13.90
CA VAL A 217 3.46 4.21 -13.74
C VAL A 217 2.75 4.29 -15.10
N GLY A 218 1.53 3.80 -15.17
CA GLY A 218 0.81 3.77 -16.44
C GLY A 218 -0.69 3.57 -16.28
N PRO A 219 -1.45 3.74 -17.38
CA PRO A 219 -2.89 3.63 -17.37
C PRO A 219 -3.36 2.19 -17.19
N LEU A 220 -4.51 2.06 -16.53
CA LEU A 220 -5.34 0.87 -16.48
C LEU A 220 -6.48 0.98 -17.48
N GLU A 221 -6.82 -0.13 -18.10
CA GLU A 221 -7.98 -0.30 -18.97
C GLU A 221 -9.03 -1.20 -18.30
N ASP A 222 -10.26 -1.17 -18.81
CA ASP A 222 -11.33 -2.03 -18.28
C ASP A 222 -11.00 -3.51 -18.51
N GLY A 223 -11.03 -4.28 -17.43
CA GLY A 223 -10.70 -5.71 -17.45
C GLY A 223 -9.24 -6.05 -17.19
N ASP A 224 -8.36 -5.07 -17.00
CA ASP A 224 -6.96 -5.30 -16.62
C ASP A 224 -6.84 -6.04 -15.29
N HIS A 225 -5.93 -7.00 -15.23
CA HIS A 225 -5.55 -7.70 -14.01
C HIS A 225 -4.21 -7.18 -13.49
N VAL A 226 -4.20 -6.61 -12.29
CA VAL A 226 -3.01 -6.06 -11.63
C VAL A 226 -2.53 -6.99 -10.53
N ALA A 227 -1.25 -7.34 -10.55
CA ALA A 227 -0.59 -8.08 -9.47
C ALA A 227 0.64 -7.31 -8.97
N ILE A 228 0.82 -7.27 -7.64
CA ILE A 228 1.97 -6.64 -6.97
C ILE A 228 2.60 -7.67 -6.04
N GLU A 229 3.92 -7.81 -6.16
CA GLU A 229 4.74 -8.74 -5.36
C GLU A 229 5.87 -8.00 -4.65
#